data_198348b199c0430417f4b8f264fc0b00
#
_entry.id   198348b199c0430417f4b8f264fc0b00
#
_cell.length_a   1.000
_cell.length_b   1.000
_cell.length_c   1.000
_cell.angle_alpha   90.00
_cell.angle_beta   90.00
_cell.angle_gamma   90.00
#
_symmetry.space_group_name_H-M   'P 1'
#
loop_
_entity.id
_entity.type
_entity.pdbx_description
1 polymer ?
#
loop_
_entity_poly.entity_id
_entity_poly.type
_entity_poly.pdbx_seq_one_letter_code
_entity_poly.pdbx_strand_id
1 'polypeptide(L)'
;MCILYRGGVRAVLATLLVSALPCLSVGCATAHRTSPTRPPVAADPNDRCVHGVACETCVKCHPELAAKFKAAGDWCPEHDVPESQCGICHPELIVAPPEPPAGADFKRLVDAGQDVPALESLAVSGKITIFDFYADWCGPCRRVDEHVFALLKNRNDVAYRKLNVVSWESPLTKHYLSRVPSLPYVIVYGKHGKLAGTMSGPHLADLDRAIDAASNSP
;
A
#
# COMPACT_ATOMS: atom_id res chain seq x y z
N MET A 1 4.52 -0.77 -3.65
CA MET A 1 4.61 -0.44 -5.09
C MET A 1 5.74 -1.25 -5.67
N CYS A 2 5.40 -2.39 -6.31
CA CYS A 2 6.42 -3.18 -6.99
C CYS A 2 6.92 -2.36 -8.18
N ILE A 3 8.13 -1.82 -8.09
CA ILE A 3 8.72 -1.00 -9.14
C ILE A 3 9.23 -1.94 -10.24
N LEU A 4 8.54 -1.96 -11.39
CA LEU A 4 9.05 -2.60 -12.60
C LEU A 4 10.18 -1.75 -13.18
N TYR A 5 11.41 -2.19 -13.00
CA TYR A 5 12.57 -1.61 -13.67
C TYR A 5 12.57 -2.01 -15.16
N ARG A 6 12.00 -1.17 -16.02
CA ARG A 6 12.15 -1.31 -17.48
C ARG A 6 13.49 -0.72 -17.89
N GLY A 7 14.48 -1.59 -18.06
CA GLY A 7 15.73 -1.24 -18.71
C GLY A 7 15.51 -0.97 -20.20
N GLY A 8 15.55 0.30 -20.60
CA GLY A 8 15.55 0.70 -22.00
C GLY A 8 16.91 0.42 -22.63
N VAL A 9 16.96 -0.53 -23.55
CA VAL A 9 18.14 -0.77 -24.40
C VAL A 9 18.16 0.28 -25.51
N ARG A 10 19.07 1.22 -25.43
CA ARG A 10 19.41 2.10 -26.56
C ARG A 10 20.28 1.31 -27.55
N ALA A 11 19.73 1.04 -28.72
CA ALA A 11 20.48 0.50 -29.85
C ALA A 11 21.41 1.60 -30.42
N VAL A 12 22.69 1.37 -30.30
CA VAL A 12 23.71 2.15 -31.04
C VAL A 12 24.06 1.34 -32.27
N LEU A 13 23.73 1.87 -33.47
CA LEU A 13 24.22 1.36 -34.74
C LEU A 13 25.71 1.72 -34.88
N ALA A 14 26.55 0.72 -34.89
CA ALA A 14 27.94 0.86 -35.36
C ALA A 14 28.14 0.01 -36.60
N THR A 15 28.54 0.67 -37.65
CA THR A 15 28.83 0.13 -38.98
C THR A 15 30.07 -0.74 -38.97
N LEU A 16 30.00 -1.95 -39.54
CA LEU A 16 31.07 -2.93 -39.63
C LEU A 16 31.81 -2.84 -40.97
N LEU A 17 33.14 -2.81 -40.87
CA LEU A 17 34.04 -3.17 -41.96
C LEU A 17 34.38 -4.66 -41.89
N VAL A 18 34.19 -5.32 -42.98
CA VAL A 18 34.44 -6.74 -43.20
C VAL A 18 35.91 -6.99 -43.44
N SER A 19 36.51 -7.87 -42.63
CA SER A 19 37.80 -8.52 -42.95
C SER A 19 37.67 -10.03 -42.73
N ALA A 20 37.82 -10.77 -43.81
CA ALA A 20 37.76 -12.23 -43.84
C ALA A 20 39.09 -12.84 -43.46
N LEU A 21 39.09 -13.81 -42.53
CA LEU A 21 40.19 -14.77 -42.28
C LEU A 21 39.58 -16.15 -41.94
N PRO A 22 40.23 -17.26 -42.28
CA PRO A 22 39.59 -18.56 -42.39
C PRO A 22 39.55 -19.36 -41.06
N CYS A 23 38.57 -20.24 -41.04
CA CYS A 23 38.22 -21.22 -39.99
C CYS A 23 39.36 -22.13 -39.55
N LEU A 24 39.53 -22.23 -38.24
CA LEU A 24 40.00 -23.43 -37.55
C LEU A 24 38.87 -23.89 -36.62
N SER A 25 38.33 -25.07 -36.91
CA SER A 25 37.24 -25.73 -36.19
C SER A 25 37.74 -26.23 -34.83
N VAL A 26 37.46 -25.50 -33.78
CA VAL A 26 37.54 -25.99 -32.42
C VAL A 26 36.11 -26.10 -31.89
N GLY A 27 35.74 -27.34 -31.57
CA GLY A 27 34.38 -27.66 -31.09
C GLY A 27 34.07 -26.88 -29.78
N CYS A 28 33.14 -25.94 -29.87
CA CYS A 28 32.55 -25.31 -28.67
C CYS A 28 31.53 -26.28 -28.07
N ALA A 29 31.90 -26.96 -27.03
CA ALA A 29 30.96 -27.56 -26.11
C ALA A 29 30.12 -26.41 -25.51
N THR A 30 28.83 -26.37 -25.86
CA THR A 30 27.86 -25.48 -25.20
C THR A 30 27.66 -25.92 -23.77
N ALA A 31 28.42 -25.37 -22.85
CA ALA A 31 28.15 -25.45 -21.44
C ALA A 31 26.83 -24.69 -21.20
N HIS A 32 25.74 -25.41 -21.06
CA HIS A 32 24.52 -24.88 -20.45
C HIS A 32 24.88 -24.40 -19.04
N ARG A 33 25.06 -23.10 -18.86
CA ARG A 33 25.07 -22.49 -17.54
C ARG A 33 23.66 -22.69 -16.97
N THR A 34 23.48 -23.73 -16.18
CA THR A 34 22.39 -23.79 -15.22
C THR A 34 22.57 -22.62 -14.28
N SER A 35 21.69 -21.62 -14.41
CA SER A 35 21.60 -20.55 -13.40
C SER A 35 21.46 -21.20 -12.02
N PRO A 36 22.25 -20.78 -11.02
CA PRO A 36 22.10 -21.33 -9.69
C PRO A 36 20.67 -21.06 -9.24
N THR A 37 19.91 -22.13 -8.98
CA THR A 37 18.62 -22.06 -8.34
C THR A 37 18.85 -21.43 -6.98
N ARG A 38 18.51 -20.15 -6.85
CA ARG A 38 18.56 -19.45 -5.56
C ARG A 38 17.66 -20.23 -4.61
N PRO A 39 18.16 -20.66 -3.43
CA PRO A 39 17.31 -21.31 -2.46
C PRO A 39 16.15 -20.36 -2.13
N PRO A 40 14.93 -20.88 -1.84
CA PRO A 40 13.81 -20.05 -1.44
C PRO A 40 14.26 -19.24 -0.23
N VAL A 41 14.49 -17.95 -0.44
CA VAL A 41 14.73 -17.01 0.63
C VAL A 41 13.42 -16.99 1.41
N ALA A 42 13.49 -17.32 2.71
CA ALA A 42 12.37 -17.13 3.61
C ALA A 42 11.83 -15.71 3.36
N ALA A 43 10.56 -15.62 2.96
CA ALA A 43 9.96 -14.34 2.60
C ALA A 43 10.14 -13.37 3.76
N ASP A 44 10.89 -12.31 3.56
CA ASP A 44 10.99 -11.21 4.51
C ASP A 44 9.55 -10.72 4.77
N PRO A 45 9.08 -10.62 6.02
CA PRO A 45 7.76 -10.07 6.33
C PRO A 45 7.55 -8.67 5.75
N ASN A 46 8.64 -7.97 5.39
CA ASN A 46 8.62 -6.69 4.70
C ASN A 46 8.47 -6.79 3.17
N ASP A 47 8.57 -7.98 2.57
CA ASP A 47 8.46 -8.20 1.11
C ASP A 47 6.98 -8.31 0.65
N ARG A 48 6.09 -7.69 1.40
CA ARG A 48 4.67 -7.63 1.07
C ARG A 48 4.35 -6.36 0.30
N CYS A 49 3.53 -6.53 -0.75
CA CYS A 49 2.99 -5.39 -1.48
C CYS A 49 1.96 -4.62 -0.64
N VAL A 50 1.49 -3.51 -1.17
CA VAL A 50 0.43 -2.68 -0.55
C VAL A 50 -0.87 -3.45 -0.24
N HIS A 51 -1.07 -4.63 -0.84
CA HIS A 51 -2.24 -5.48 -0.60
C HIS A 51 -2.03 -6.49 0.55
N GLY A 52 -0.89 -6.44 1.23
CA GLY A 52 -0.59 -7.33 2.35
C GLY A 52 -0.18 -8.74 1.96
N VAL A 53 0.00 -9.01 0.68
CA VAL A 53 0.40 -10.30 0.08
C VAL A 53 1.83 -10.19 -0.43
N ALA A 54 2.58 -11.30 -0.47
CA ALA A 54 3.90 -11.29 -1.13
C ALA A 54 3.77 -10.74 -2.55
N CYS A 55 4.64 -9.76 -2.90
CA CYS A 55 4.52 -9.01 -4.15
C CYS A 55 4.41 -9.93 -5.38
N GLU A 56 5.21 -10.98 -5.43
CA GLU A 56 5.32 -11.94 -6.53
C GLU A 56 4.09 -12.84 -6.72
N THR A 57 3.24 -12.98 -5.70
CA THR A 57 2.03 -13.82 -5.72
C THR A 57 0.74 -13.03 -5.68
N CYS A 58 0.81 -11.73 -5.49
CA CYS A 58 -0.36 -10.88 -5.34
C CYS A 58 -1.10 -10.67 -6.67
N VAL A 59 -2.34 -11.13 -6.79
CA VAL A 59 -3.16 -10.99 -8.03
C VAL A 59 -3.50 -9.54 -8.35
N LYS A 60 -3.59 -8.69 -7.35
CA LYS A 60 -3.84 -7.24 -7.57
C LYS A 60 -2.63 -6.53 -8.19
N CYS A 61 -1.40 -7.02 -7.91
CA CYS A 61 -0.17 -6.51 -8.53
C CYS A 61 0.11 -7.20 -9.88
N HIS A 62 -0.28 -8.47 -10.00
CA HIS A 62 -0.02 -9.39 -11.11
C HIS A 62 -1.32 -10.05 -11.55
N PRO A 63 -2.20 -9.33 -12.28
CA PRO A 63 -3.51 -9.88 -12.71
C PRO A 63 -3.40 -11.14 -13.57
N GLU A 64 -2.27 -11.32 -14.25
CA GLU A 64 -1.96 -12.52 -15.05
C GLU A 64 -1.95 -13.81 -14.22
N LEU A 65 -1.74 -13.73 -12.91
CA LEU A 65 -1.76 -14.88 -12.00
C LEU A 65 -3.18 -15.40 -11.74
N ALA A 66 -4.23 -14.61 -11.99
CA ALA A 66 -5.61 -14.98 -11.70
C ALA A 66 -6.02 -16.31 -12.34
N ALA A 67 -5.61 -16.56 -13.59
CA ALA A 67 -5.91 -17.80 -14.30
C ALA A 67 -5.32 -19.04 -13.58
N LYS A 68 -4.12 -18.92 -13.01
CA LYS A 68 -3.46 -19.98 -12.24
C LYS A 68 -4.23 -20.31 -10.96
N PHE A 69 -4.64 -19.30 -10.21
CA PHE A 69 -5.40 -19.49 -8.98
C PHE A 69 -6.80 -20.06 -9.26
N LYS A 70 -7.49 -19.59 -10.30
CA LYS A 70 -8.77 -20.13 -10.75
C LYS A 70 -8.65 -21.61 -11.14
N ALA A 71 -7.62 -21.98 -11.89
CA ALA A 71 -7.38 -23.36 -12.29
C ALA A 71 -7.06 -24.28 -11.09
N ALA A 72 -6.47 -23.73 -10.03
CA ALA A 72 -6.18 -24.46 -8.80
C ALA A 72 -7.40 -24.56 -7.85
N GLY A 73 -8.54 -23.95 -8.19
CA GLY A 73 -9.71 -23.88 -7.32
C GLY A 73 -9.56 -22.90 -6.13
N ASP A 74 -8.52 -22.08 -6.12
CA ASP A 74 -8.25 -21.08 -5.13
C ASP A 74 -8.74 -19.69 -5.63
N TRP A 75 -10.08 -19.50 -5.64
CA TRP A 75 -10.67 -18.27 -6.14
C TRP A 75 -11.94 -17.90 -5.41
N CYS A 76 -11.96 -16.70 -4.83
CA CYS A 76 -13.14 -16.09 -4.22
C CYS A 76 -13.91 -15.29 -5.29
N PRO A 77 -15.07 -15.77 -5.75
CA PRO A 77 -15.83 -15.10 -6.82
C PRO A 77 -16.46 -13.79 -6.36
N GLU A 78 -16.73 -13.66 -5.05
CA GLU A 78 -17.39 -12.48 -4.46
C GLU A 78 -16.42 -11.27 -4.39
N HIS A 79 -15.12 -11.53 -4.20
CA HIS A 79 -14.13 -10.47 -4.03
C HIS A 79 -13.08 -10.42 -5.14
N ASP A 80 -13.19 -11.30 -6.13
CA ASP A 80 -12.32 -11.37 -7.33
C ASP A 80 -10.82 -11.43 -7.00
N VAL A 81 -10.48 -12.28 -6.03
CA VAL A 81 -9.11 -12.59 -5.59
C VAL A 81 -9.01 -14.07 -5.21
N PRO A 82 -7.82 -14.67 -5.12
CA PRO A 82 -7.66 -16.00 -4.53
C PRO A 82 -8.24 -16.07 -3.11
N GLU A 83 -8.85 -17.19 -2.73
CA GLU A 83 -9.28 -17.44 -1.34
C GLU A 83 -8.12 -17.27 -0.37
N SER A 84 -6.94 -17.80 -0.73
CA SER A 84 -5.70 -17.64 0.04
C SER A 84 -5.20 -16.20 0.18
N GLN A 85 -5.83 -15.23 -0.48
CA GLN A 85 -5.51 -13.80 -0.43
C GLN A 85 -6.73 -12.94 -0.03
N CYS A 86 -7.88 -13.56 0.21
CA CYS A 86 -9.11 -12.87 0.51
C CYS A 86 -9.25 -12.58 2.02
N GLY A 87 -8.73 -11.45 2.47
CA GLY A 87 -8.87 -11.04 3.87
C GLY A 87 -10.30 -10.68 4.30
N ILE A 88 -11.26 -10.61 3.38
CA ILE A 88 -12.67 -10.38 3.72
C ILE A 88 -13.31 -11.70 4.16
N CYS A 89 -13.12 -12.77 3.37
CA CYS A 89 -13.65 -14.10 3.71
C CYS A 89 -12.81 -14.79 4.80
N HIS A 90 -11.51 -14.48 4.84
CA HIS A 90 -10.50 -15.07 5.71
C HIS A 90 -9.82 -13.99 6.56
N PRO A 91 -10.48 -13.49 7.62
CA PRO A 91 -9.91 -12.45 8.49
C PRO A 91 -8.58 -12.84 9.14
N GLU A 92 -8.31 -14.13 9.29
CA GLU A 92 -7.05 -14.67 9.80
C GLU A 92 -5.84 -14.39 8.89
N LEU A 93 -6.08 -14.10 7.60
CA LEU A 93 -5.03 -13.69 6.67
C LEU A 93 -4.61 -12.23 6.85
N ILE A 94 -5.40 -11.46 7.58
CA ILE A 94 -5.11 -10.06 7.86
C ILE A 94 -3.96 -9.99 8.87
N VAL A 95 -2.83 -9.43 8.44
CA VAL A 95 -1.73 -9.15 9.36
C VAL A 95 -2.18 -8.08 10.36
N ALA A 96 -1.97 -8.31 11.65
CA ALA A 96 -2.32 -7.35 12.67
C ALA A 96 -1.72 -5.96 12.36
N PRO A 97 -2.48 -4.88 12.57
CA PRO A 97 -1.94 -3.52 12.41
C PRO A 97 -0.80 -3.29 13.40
N PRO A 98 0.16 -2.41 13.09
CA PRO A 98 1.19 -2.04 14.03
C PRO A 98 0.58 -1.40 15.27
N GLU A 99 1.25 -1.57 16.43
CA GLU A 99 0.83 -0.94 17.66
C GLU A 99 1.24 0.54 17.69
N PRO A 100 0.36 1.43 18.21
CA PRO A 100 0.69 2.84 18.37
C PRO A 100 1.86 3.02 19.37
N PRO A 101 2.74 4.00 19.16
CA PRO A 101 3.80 4.31 20.11
C PRO A 101 3.21 4.69 21.48
N ALA A 102 3.93 4.32 22.54
CA ALA A 102 3.54 4.71 23.89
C ALA A 102 3.45 6.25 24.00
N GLY A 103 2.36 6.75 24.57
CA GLY A 103 2.10 8.18 24.74
C GLY A 103 1.64 8.93 23.48
N ALA A 104 1.48 8.25 22.34
CA ALA A 104 0.93 8.84 21.12
C ALA A 104 -0.52 9.32 21.33
N ASP A 105 -0.86 10.47 20.76
CA ASP A 105 -2.25 10.94 20.70
C ASP A 105 -3.01 10.20 19.58
N PHE A 106 -3.37 8.96 19.88
CA PHE A 106 -4.05 8.04 18.99
C PHE A 106 -5.41 7.64 19.54
N LYS A 107 -6.44 7.62 18.70
CA LYS A 107 -7.77 7.10 19.03
C LYS A 107 -8.43 6.45 17.81
N ARG A 108 -9.09 5.32 18.04
CA ARG A 108 -10.13 4.81 17.14
C ARG A 108 -11.43 5.50 17.48
N LEU A 109 -12.00 6.27 16.55
CA LEU A 109 -13.26 6.99 16.75
C LEU A 109 -14.46 6.15 16.33
N VAL A 110 -14.26 5.28 15.35
CA VAL A 110 -15.29 4.42 14.78
C VAL A 110 -14.71 3.04 14.53
N ASP A 111 -15.38 2.00 15.05
CA ASP A 111 -14.97 0.62 14.86
C ASP A 111 -15.96 -0.20 14.01
N ALA A 112 -17.20 0.25 13.84
CA ALA A 112 -18.28 -0.50 13.19
C ALA A 112 -18.99 0.26 12.05
N GLY A 113 -18.30 1.20 11.37
CA GLY A 113 -18.83 1.91 10.20
C GLY A 113 -19.96 2.89 10.49
N GLN A 114 -20.22 3.20 11.77
CA GLN A 114 -21.22 4.20 12.16
C GLN A 114 -20.81 5.61 11.74
N ASP A 115 -21.78 6.43 11.41
CA ASP A 115 -21.54 7.82 11.04
C ASP A 115 -21.03 8.66 12.21
N VAL A 116 -20.36 9.76 11.90
CA VAL A 116 -19.82 10.71 12.86
C VAL A 116 -20.23 12.14 12.51
N PRO A 117 -20.22 13.06 13.50
CA PRO A 117 -20.35 14.50 13.21
C PRO A 117 -19.29 15.01 12.25
N ALA A 118 -19.44 16.25 11.78
CA ALA A 118 -18.46 16.91 10.94
C ALA A 118 -17.05 16.80 11.56
N LEU A 119 -16.08 16.36 10.76
CA LEU A 119 -14.71 16.07 11.23
C LEU A 119 -14.03 17.29 11.84
N GLU A 120 -14.39 18.49 11.40
CA GLU A 120 -13.91 19.73 11.96
C GLU A 120 -14.18 19.82 13.47
N SER A 121 -15.33 19.32 13.90
CA SER A 121 -15.70 19.31 15.34
C SER A 121 -14.94 18.25 16.14
N LEU A 122 -14.35 17.26 15.47
CA LEU A 122 -13.55 16.19 16.06
C LEU A 122 -12.04 16.47 15.99
N ALA A 123 -11.65 17.55 15.27
CA ALA A 123 -10.26 17.97 15.20
C ALA A 123 -9.77 18.45 16.58
N VAL A 124 -8.54 18.06 16.92
CA VAL A 124 -7.96 18.37 18.23
C VAL A 124 -7.38 19.79 18.20
N SER A 125 -7.96 20.68 19.01
CA SER A 125 -7.48 22.07 19.10
C SER A 125 -5.98 22.12 19.46
N GLY A 126 -5.23 22.94 18.74
CA GLY A 126 -3.80 23.10 18.94
C GLY A 126 -2.93 21.97 18.37
N LYS A 127 -3.52 20.96 17.75
CA LYS A 127 -2.81 19.86 17.10
C LYS A 127 -3.18 19.71 15.64
N ILE A 128 -2.24 19.22 14.86
CA ILE A 128 -2.54 18.68 13.53
C ILE A 128 -3.35 17.40 13.75
N THR A 129 -4.53 17.31 13.14
CA THR A 129 -5.36 16.12 13.28
C THR A 129 -5.43 15.35 11.96
N ILE A 130 -4.99 14.11 11.98
CA ILE A 130 -5.03 13.18 10.85
C ILE A 130 -6.22 12.25 11.06
N PHE A 131 -7.23 12.32 10.19
CA PHE A 131 -8.33 11.37 10.13
C PHE A 131 -8.06 10.34 9.05
N ASP A 132 -8.00 9.07 9.41
CA ASP A 132 -7.73 7.94 8.51
C ASP A 132 -8.97 7.05 8.42
N PHE A 133 -9.61 7.07 7.25
CA PHE A 133 -10.67 6.13 6.89
C PHE A 133 -10.03 4.85 6.36
N TYR A 134 -10.20 3.79 7.11
CA TYR A 134 -9.60 2.48 6.86
C TYR A 134 -10.63 1.36 6.97
N ALA A 135 -10.24 0.16 6.59
CA ALA A 135 -10.95 -1.07 6.92
C ALA A 135 -9.96 -2.15 7.36
N ASP A 136 -10.40 -3.09 8.17
CA ASP A 136 -9.51 -4.16 8.68
C ASP A 136 -8.96 -5.03 7.54
N TRP A 137 -9.73 -5.23 6.48
CA TRP A 137 -9.31 -5.92 5.26
C TRP A 137 -8.40 -5.08 4.33
N CYS A 138 -8.19 -3.80 4.61
CA CYS A 138 -7.42 -2.91 3.75
C CYS A 138 -5.91 -3.03 4.02
N GLY A 139 -5.21 -3.86 3.25
CA GLY A 139 -3.75 -3.99 3.34
C GLY A 139 -2.99 -2.68 3.20
N PRO A 140 -3.28 -1.84 2.19
CA PRO A 140 -2.64 -0.52 2.04
C PRO A 140 -2.81 0.42 3.23
N CYS A 141 -3.91 0.32 3.98
CA CYS A 141 -4.16 1.18 5.15
C CYS A 141 -3.13 0.98 6.26
N ARG A 142 -2.57 -0.24 6.40
CA ARG A 142 -1.51 -0.51 7.39
C ARG A 142 -0.23 0.27 7.13
N ARG A 143 0.08 0.58 5.88
CA ARG A 143 1.24 1.43 5.55
C ARG A 143 1.05 2.86 6.03
N VAL A 144 -0.19 3.34 6.08
CA VAL A 144 -0.50 4.63 6.71
C VAL A 144 -0.26 4.55 8.21
N ASP A 145 -0.69 3.46 8.86
CA ASP A 145 -0.41 3.24 10.29
C ASP A 145 1.09 3.24 10.59
N GLU A 146 1.87 2.45 9.85
CA GLU A 146 3.33 2.39 9.99
C GLU A 146 3.98 3.77 9.85
N HIS A 147 3.59 4.51 8.81
CA HIS A 147 4.11 5.84 8.52
C HIS A 147 3.76 6.86 9.60
N VAL A 148 2.46 6.94 9.98
CA VAL A 148 1.99 7.88 10.99
C VAL A 148 2.53 7.51 12.37
N PHE A 149 2.60 6.23 12.74
CA PHE A 149 3.19 5.82 14.02
C PHE A 149 4.68 6.11 14.11
N ALA A 150 5.43 6.00 13.00
CA ALA A 150 6.82 6.45 12.96
C ALA A 150 6.94 7.97 13.21
N LEU A 151 6.05 8.76 12.63
CA LEU A 151 5.97 10.21 12.85
C LEU A 151 5.62 10.54 14.31
N LEU A 152 4.63 9.86 14.90
CA LEU A 152 4.17 10.09 16.27
C LEU A 152 5.22 9.77 17.35
N LYS A 153 6.27 9.00 17.03
CA LYS A 153 7.40 8.79 17.96
C LYS A 153 8.11 10.11 18.31
N ASN A 154 8.07 11.09 17.41
CA ASN A 154 8.81 12.34 17.54
C ASN A 154 7.93 13.61 17.46
N ARG A 155 6.59 13.43 17.33
CA ARG A 155 5.62 14.53 17.15
C ARG A 155 4.49 14.41 18.17
N ASN A 156 4.50 15.28 19.17
CA ASN A 156 3.44 15.40 20.16
C ASN A 156 2.34 16.41 19.78
N ASP A 157 2.57 17.18 18.72
CA ASP A 157 1.64 18.14 18.13
C ASP A 157 0.73 17.55 17.05
N VAL A 158 0.76 16.22 16.89
CA VAL A 158 -0.07 15.48 15.95
C VAL A 158 -1.03 14.56 16.71
N ALA A 159 -2.27 14.53 16.30
CA ALA A 159 -3.32 13.62 16.76
C ALA A 159 -3.75 12.71 15.61
N TYR A 160 -3.77 11.39 15.82
CA TYR A 160 -4.19 10.41 14.83
C TYR A 160 -5.53 9.79 15.20
N ARG A 161 -6.50 9.87 14.32
CA ARG A 161 -7.90 9.46 14.53
C ARG A 161 -8.32 8.48 13.44
N LYS A 162 -8.60 7.25 13.82
CA LYS A 162 -9.01 6.19 12.89
C LYS A 162 -10.52 6.01 12.85
N LEU A 163 -11.04 5.80 11.64
CA LEU A 163 -12.46 5.58 11.36
C LEU A 163 -12.58 4.31 10.50
N ASN A 164 -12.99 3.20 11.12
CA ASN A 164 -13.20 1.95 10.39
C ASN A 164 -14.49 2.03 9.57
N VAL A 165 -14.36 1.99 8.27
CA VAL A 165 -15.52 2.02 7.36
C VAL A 165 -16.24 0.67 7.32
N VAL A 166 -15.55 -0.43 7.66
CA VAL A 166 -16.03 -1.81 7.60
C VAL A 166 -16.34 -2.25 6.16
N SER A 167 -17.26 -1.55 5.49
CA SER A 167 -17.66 -1.81 4.10
C SER A 167 -18.01 -0.53 3.36
N TRP A 168 -18.15 -0.62 2.04
CA TRP A 168 -18.56 0.50 1.19
C TRP A 168 -20.02 0.90 1.39
N GLU A 169 -20.84 0.04 2.00
CA GLU A 169 -22.25 0.26 2.29
C GLU A 169 -22.52 0.89 3.65
N SER A 170 -21.48 1.03 4.48
CA SER A 170 -21.63 1.60 5.82
C SER A 170 -22.12 3.05 5.80
N PRO A 171 -22.80 3.52 6.87
CA PRO A 171 -23.23 4.90 6.99
C PRO A 171 -22.05 5.88 6.86
N LEU A 172 -20.91 5.58 7.48
CA LEU A 172 -19.69 6.37 7.42
C LEU A 172 -19.19 6.55 5.97
N THR A 173 -19.16 5.46 5.20
CA THR A 173 -18.74 5.48 3.81
C THR A 173 -19.68 6.30 2.95
N LYS A 174 -20.98 6.11 3.10
CA LYS A 174 -22.00 6.86 2.35
C LYS A 174 -21.89 8.36 2.58
N HIS A 175 -21.58 8.76 3.80
CA HIS A 175 -21.42 10.18 4.16
C HIS A 175 -20.13 10.76 3.61
N TYR A 176 -18.99 10.17 3.95
CA TYR A 176 -17.67 10.79 3.70
C TYR A 176 -16.99 10.33 2.42
N LEU A 177 -17.26 9.11 1.95
CA LEU A 177 -16.51 8.47 0.88
C LEU A 177 -17.29 8.24 -0.41
N SER A 178 -18.47 8.83 -0.56
CA SER A 178 -19.33 8.62 -1.73
C SER A 178 -18.66 8.98 -3.08
N ARG A 179 -17.61 9.79 -3.06
CA ARG A 179 -16.83 10.20 -4.24
C ARG A 179 -15.36 9.79 -4.15
N VAL A 180 -15.02 8.96 -3.18
CA VAL A 180 -13.63 8.51 -2.94
C VAL A 180 -13.46 7.15 -3.60
N PRO A 181 -12.49 6.99 -4.51
CA PRO A 181 -12.36 5.76 -5.30
C PRO A 181 -11.72 4.60 -4.54
N SER A 182 -10.96 4.86 -3.48
CA SER A 182 -10.18 3.81 -2.80
C SER A 182 -9.76 4.19 -1.39
N LEU A 183 -9.56 3.16 -0.56
CA LEU A 183 -8.87 3.27 0.73
C LEU A 183 -7.36 3.03 0.56
N PRO A 184 -6.54 3.56 1.48
CA PRO A 184 -6.88 4.48 2.57
C PRO A 184 -7.37 5.83 2.05
N TYR A 185 -8.23 6.49 2.80
CA TYR A 185 -8.55 7.89 2.57
C TYR A 185 -8.25 8.70 3.82
N VAL A 186 -7.40 9.70 3.68
CA VAL A 186 -6.91 10.49 4.82
C VAL A 186 -7.26 11.95 4.62
N ILE A 187 -7.72 12.59 5.69
CA ILE A 187 -7.99 14.03 5.75
C ILE A 187 -7.13 14.63 6.87
N VAL A 188 -6.41 15.70 6.56
CA VAL A 188 -5.53 16.37 7.51
C VAL A 188 -6.06 17.78 7.81
N TYR A 189 -6.26 18.05 9.09
CA TYR A 189 -6.60 19.37 9.61
C TYR A 189 -5.42 20.00 10.35
N GLY A 190 -5.19 21.27 10.14
CA GLY A 190 -4.20 22.07 10.87
C GLY A 190 -4.64 22.37 12.31
N LYS A 191 -3.75 22.97 13.08
CA LYS A 191 -3.91 23.25 14.53
C LYS A 191 -5.14 24.10 14.87
N HIS A 192 -5.65 24.85 13.91
CA HIS A 192 -6.83 25.74 14.04
C HIS A 192 -8.09 25.12 13.37
N GLY A 193 -8.10 23.81 13.11
CA GLY A 193 -9.26 23.13 12.52
C GLY A 193 -9.47 23.43 11.03
N LYS A 194 -8.49 24.05 10.34
CA LYS A 194 -8.57 24.30 8.90
C LYS A 194 -8.08 23.07 8.13
N LEU A 195 -8.83 22.68 7.09
CA LEU A 195 -8.42 21.62 6.18
C LEU A 195 -7.08 21.96 5.52
N ALA A 196 -6.09 21.09 5.65
CA ALA A 196 -4.75 21.24 5.09
C ALA A 196 -4.54 20.40 3.84
N GLY A 197 -5.18 19.22 3.75
CA GLY A 197 -5.08 18.36 2.58
C GLY A 197 -5.75 17.02 2.76
N THR A 198 -5.76 16.24 1.69
CA THR A 198 -6.31 14.89 1.65
C THR A 198 -5.38 13.94 0.90
N MET A 199 -5.50 12.63 1.17
CA MET A 199 -4.83 11.56 0.43
C MET A 199 -5.86 10.49 0.10
N SER A 200 -5.89 9.98 -1.13
CA SER A 200 -6.68 8.82 -1.53
C SER A 200 -5.75 7.75 -2.10
N GLY A 201 -5.91 6.51 -1.66
CA GLY A 201 -4.98 5.43 -1.97
C GLY A 201 -3.64 5.55 -1.21
N PRO A 202 -2.65 4.67 -1.49
CA PRO A 202 -1.42 4.55 -0.71
C PRO A 202 -0.32 5.58 -1.10
N HIS A 203 -0.70 6.82 -1.34
CA HIS A 203 0.20 7.89 -1.79
C HIS A 203 0.77 8.69 -0.61
N LEU A 204 1.65 8.08 0.20
CA LEU A 204 2.19 8.68 1.43
C LEU A 204 2.83 10.07 1.23
N ALA A 205 3.40 10.35 0.06
CA ALA A 205 3.91 11.68 -0.26
C ALA A 205 2.82 12.77 -0.26
N ASP A 206 1.56 12.42 -0.54
CA ASP A 206 0.43 13.36 -0.45
C ASP A 206 0.09 13.63 1.02
N LEU A 207 0.17 12.60 1.86
CA LEU A 207 0.01 12.73 3.30
C LEU A 207 1.09 13.64 3.90
N ASP A 208 2.36 13.42 3.53
CA ASP A 208 3.47 14.25 4.01
C ASP A 208 3.26 15.72 3.62
N ARG A 209 2.87 16.00 2.37
CA ARG A 209 2.55 17.37 1.93
C ARG A 209 1.41 18.00 2.72
N ALA A 210 0.37 17.23 3.04
CA ALA A 210 -0.75 17.72 3.84
C ALA A 210 -0.33 18.03 5.29
N ILE A 211 0.53 17.21 5.89
CA ILE A 211 1.08 17.42 7.23
C ILE A 211 2.00 18.65 7.23
N ASP A 212 2.84 18.82 6.22
CA ASP A 212 3.71 19.99 6.09
C ASP A 212 2.89 21.27 5.92
N ALA A 213 1.85 21.24 5.08
CA ALA A 213 0.92 22.36 4.93
C ALA A 213 0.23 22.71 6.26
N ALA A 214 -0.21 21.70 7.03
CA ALA A 214 -0.80 21.87 8.35
C ALA A 214 0.18 22.45 9.37
N SER A 215 1.47 22.08 9.28
CA SER A 215 2.54 22.55 10.18
C SER A 215 2.88 24.03 9.95
N ASN A 216 2.79 24.48 8.70
CA ASN A 216 3.15 25.84 8.27
C ASN A 216 1.94 26.80 8.22
N SER A 217 0.73 26.31 8.53
CA SER A 217 -0.47 27.17 8.60
C SER A 217 -0.47 27.99 9.88
N PRO A 218 -0.62 29.35 9.77
CA PRO A 218 -0.70 30.24 10.92
C PRO A 218 -1.97 30.02 11.75
#